data_96d13c1e8fb42f373bb6b1f5a9be7891
#
_entry.id   96d13c1e8fb42f373bb6b1f5a9be7891
#
_cell.length_a   1.000
_cell.length_b   1.000
_cell.length_c   1.000
_cell.angle_alpha   90.00
_cell.angle_beta   90.00
_cell.angle_gamma   90.00
#
_symmetry.space_group_name_H-M   'P 1'
#
loop_
_entity.id
_entity.type
_entity.pdbx_description
1 polymer ?
#
loop_
_entity_poly.entity_id
_entity_poly.type
_entity_poly.pdbx_seq_one_letter_code
_entity_poly.pdbx_strand_id
1 'polypeptide(L)'
;MKRNNEVKKITKLRNKEVKTIIITLLAIFGLAQGMTAGNPKIVAHRGYWKTEGSAQNSIRSLVKADSIGVYGSEFDVWITANDKLIVNHDGHIGDLIIENSTAAQITACKLENGENVPTLEQYLDAAKKLKTRLVFELKSHKNKLQETKAVDMLLKMIKDKKLDKRVDYITFSLPAFVRLIQKAPKGTPVYYLNGEL
;
A
#
# COMPACT_ATOMS: atom_id res chain seq x y z
N MET A 1 7.53 -16.36 -74.04
CA MET A 1 8.05 -16.96 -72.79
C MET A 1 8.54 -15.94 -71.81
N LYS A 2 9.28 -14.88 -72.12
CA LYS A 2 9.79 -13.84 -71.20
C LYS A 2 8.69 -13.10 -70.41
N ARG A 3 7.59 -12.69 -71.04
CA ARG A 3 6.49 -11.92 -70.43
C ARG A 3 5.75 -12.64 -69.26
N ASN A 4 5.59 -13.95 -69.36
CA ASN A 4 4.97 -14.75 -68.31
C ASN A 4 5.83 -14.89 -67.03
N ASN A 5 7.16 -14.82 -67.21
CA ASN A 5 8.08 -14.88 -66.05
C ASN A 5 8.12 -13.56 -65.27
N GLU A 6 8.00 -12.42 -65.97
CA GLU A 6 7.91 -11.12 -65.27
C GLU A 6 6.62 -10.95 -64.49
N VAL A 7 5.46 -11.35 -65.06
CA VAL A 7 4.18 -11.31 -64.37
C VAL A 7 4.21 -12.17 -63.11
N LYS A 8 4.76 -13.39 -63.15
CA LYS A 8 4.92 -14.26 -62.00
C LYS A 8 5.85 -13.65 -60.92
N LYS A 9 6.91 -12.96 -61.34
CA LYS A 9 7.85 -12.29 -60.44
C LYS A 9 7.19 -11.11 -59.71
N ILE A 10 6.43 -10.28 -60.43
CA ILE A 10 5.68 -9.14 -59.87
C ILE A 10 4.60 -9.62 -58.89
N THR A 11 3.84 -10.66 -59.25
CA THR A 11 2.81 -11.24 -58.37
C THR A 11 3.42 -11.81 -57.11
N LYS A 12 4.57 -12.47 -57.16
CA LYS A 12 5.30 -13.02 -56.01
C LYS A 12 5.81 -11.94 -55.07
N LEU A 13 6.35 -10.83 -55.62
CA LEU A 13 6.80 -9.67 -54.82
C LEU A 13 5.61 -8.98 -54.13
N ARG A 14 4.53 -8.70 -54.88
CA ARG A 14 3.32 -8.09 -54.33
C ARG A 14 2.71 -8.92 -53.19
N ASN A 15 2.66 -10.26 -53.34
CA ASN A 15 2.18 -11.14 -52.29
C ASN A 15 3.09 -11.17 -51.03
N LYS A 16 4.41 -10.99 -51.22
CA LYS A 16 5.37 -10.90 -50.11
C LYS A 16 5.19 -9.60 -49.31
N GLU A 17 5.04 -8.47 -50.03
CA GLU A 17 4.79 -7.15 -49.40
C GLU A 17 3.45 -7.12 -48.64
N VAL A 18 2.38 -7.64 -49.25
CA VAL A 18 1.05 -7.74 -48.61
C VAL A 18 1.12 -8.61 -47.35
N LYS A 19 1.81 -9.76 -47.41
CA LYS A 19 2.01 -10.60 -46.20
C LYS A 19 2.79 -9.87 -45.10
N THR A 20 3.83 -9.12 -45.48
CA THR A 20 4.62 -8.35 -44.49
C THR A 20 3.77 -7.25 -43.85
N ILE A 21 2.98 -6.52 -44.64
CA ILE A 21 2.07 -5.50 -44.11
C ILE A 21 1.03 -6.09 -43.18
N ILE A 22 0.43 -7.23 -43.53
CA ILE A 22 -0.55 -7.92 -42.66
C ILE A 22 0.10 -8.37 -41.36
N ILE A 23 1.29 -8.96 -41.39
CA ILE A 23 2.02 -9.39 -40.16
C ILE A 23 2.37 -8.20 -39.30
N THR A 24 2.80 -7.07 -39.88
CA THR A 24 3.12 -5.84 -39.15
C THR A 24 1.86 -5.25 -38.51
N LEU A 25 0.73 -5.19 -39.22
CA LEU A 25 -0.55 -4.73 -38.67
C LEU A 25 -1.06 -5.63 -37.55
N LEU A 26 -0.94 -6.94 -37.69
CA LEU A 26 -1.32 -7.88 -36.63
C LEU A 26 -0.43 -7.76 -35.39
N ALA A 27 0.88 -7.50 -35.58
CA ALA A 27 1.79 -7.25 -34.44
C ALA A 27 1.48 -5.94 -33.73
N ILE A 28 1.14 -4.86 -34.46
CA ILE A 28 0.74 -3.58 -33.89
C ILE A 28 -0.60 -3.73 -33.16
N PHE A 29 -1.56 -4.46 -33.71
CA PHE A 29 -2.86 -4.71 -33.08
C PHE A 29 -2.75 -5.60 -31.85
N GLY A 30 -1.85 -6.61 -31.87
CA GLY A 30 -1.54 -7.46 -30.72
C GLY A 30 -0.86 -6.71 -29.56
N LEU A 31 0.01 -5.74 -29.87
CA LEU A 31 0.65 -4.87 -28.89
C LEU A 31 -0.33 -3.84 -28.28
N ALA A 32 -1.32 -3.38 -29.04
CA ALA A 32 -2.33 -2.44 -28.56
C ALA A 32 -3.32 -3.07 -27.55
N GLN A 33 -3.52 -4.38 -27.57
CA GLN A 33 -4.39 -5.08 -26.62
C GLN A 33 -3.75 -5.36 -25.26
N GLY A 34 -2.43 -5.13 -25.11
CA GLY A 34 -1.69 -5.34 -23.85
C GLY A 34 -1.76 -4.19 -22.85
N MET A 35 -2.35 -3.05 -23.20
CA MET A 35 -2.48 -1.88 -22.32
C MET A 35 -3.90 -1.74 -21.78
N THR A 36 -4.43 -2.76 -21.13
CA THR A 36 -5.57 -2.55 -20.25
C THR A 36 -5.05 -1.80 -19.03
N ALA A 37 -5.37 -0.53 -18.90
CA ALA A 37 -5.23 0.17 -17.63
C ALA A 37 -5.98 -0.67 -16.60
N GLY A 38 -5.25 -1.30 -15.67
CA GLY A 38 -5.86 -2.09 -14.61
C GLY A 38 -6.86 -1.20 -13.86
N ASN A 39 -7.96 -1.78 -13.42
CA ASN A 39 -8.93 -1.04 -12.61
C ASN A 39 -8.21 -0.33 -11.45
N PRO A 40 -8.50 0.96 -11.19
CA PRO A 40 -7.87 1.69 -10.11
C PRO A 40 -8.09 0.98 -8.77
N LYS A 41 -7.04 0.84 -7.99
CA LYS A 41 -7.11 0.24 -6.66
C LYS A 41 -7.52 1.31 -5.65
N ILE A 42 -8.67 1.13 -5.04
CA ILE A 42 -9.20 2.06 -4.04
C ILE A 42 -8.65 1.68 -2.66
N VAL A 43 -8.05 2.64 -1.97
CA VAL A 43 -7.56 2.51 -0.59
C VAL A 43 -8.38 3.44 0.30
N ALA A 44 -8.92 2.90 1.39
CA ALA A 44 -9.63 3.68 2.40
C ALA A 44 -8.58 4.36 3.31
N HIS A 45 -8.39 5.67 3.14
CA HIS A 45 -7.47 6.50 3.94
C HIS A 45 -7.94 6.58 5.39
N ARG A 46 -7.12 6.10 6.32
CA ARG A 46 -7.42 5.93 7.77
C ARG A 46 -8.62 5.01 8.03
N GLY A 47 -8.85 4.04 7.12
CA GLY A 47 -10.03 3.19 7.11
C GLY A 47 -11.28 3.86 6.53
N TYR A 48 -12.41 3.14 6.52
CA TYR A 48 -13.71 3.72 6.13
C TYR A 48 -14.35 4.39 7.35
N TRP A 49 -13.84 5.58 7.70
CA TRP A 49 -14.16 6.26 8.95
C TRP A 49 -15.29 7.30 8.84
N LYS A 50 -15.49 7.92 7.66
CA LYS A 50 -16.57 8.91 7.44
C LYS A 50 -17.95 8.23 7.37
N THR A 51 -18.31 7.47 8.40
CA THR A 51 -19.57 6.73 8.49
C THR A 51 -19.94 6.53 9.95
N GLU A 52 -21.23 6.39 10.23
CA GLU A 52 -21.78 6.26 11.58
C GLU A 52 -21.04 5.20 12.43
N GLY A 53 -20.72 5.54 13.67
CA GLY A 53 -20.04 4.67 14.63
C GLY A 53 -18.58 4.34 14.29
N SER A 54 -17.96 5.09 13.37
CA SER A 54 -16.55 4.90 12.98
C SER A 54 -15.73 6.15 13.26
N ALA A 55 -14.42 5.98 13.44
CA ALA A 55 -13.46 7.07 13.60
C ALA A 55 -12.17 6.75 12.81
N GLN A 56 -11.38 7.79 12.52
CA GLN A 56 -10.07 7.61 11.87
C GLN A 56 -9.22 6.63 12.65
N ASN A 57 -8.52 5.73 11.94
CA ASN A 57 -7.58 4.80 12.56
C ASN A 57 -8.20 3.87 13.64
N SER A 58 -9.53 3.79 13.74
CA SER A 58 -10.22 2.88 14.64
C SER A 58 -10.24 1.44 14.09
N ILE A 59 -10.38 0.45 14.97
CA ILE A 59 -10.61 -0.93 14.51
C ILE A 59 -11.92 -1.01 13.71
N ARG A 60 -12.93 -0.24 14.08
CA ARG A 60 -14.20 -0.18 13.35
C ARG A 60 -14.02 0.33 11.93
N SER A 61 -13.17 1.34 11.69
CA SER A 61 -12.92 1.86 10.35
C SER A 61 -12.23 0.85 9.43
N LEU A 62 -11.32 0.04 9.98
CA LEU A 62 -10.71 -1.09 9.28
C LEU A 62 -11.76 -2.15 8.89
N VAL A 63 -12.60 -2.58 9.84
CA VAL A 63 -13.66 -3.57 9.59
C VAL A 63 -14.63 -3.07 8.53
N LYS A 64 -15.01 -1.80 8.57
CA LYS A 64 -15.89 -1.20 7.57
C LYS A 64 -15.22 -1.09 6.19
N ALA A 65 -13.92 -0.79 6.12
CA ALA A 65 -13.18 -0.81 4.86
C ALA A 65 -13.20 -2.22 4.23
N ASP A 66 -13.02 -3.26 5.03
CA ASP A 66 -13.13 -4.65 4.56
C ASP A 66 -14.54 -4.96 4.05
N SER A 67 -15.58 -4.52 4.76
CA SER A 67 -16.98 -4.81 4.42
C SER A 67 -17.44 -4.24 3.09
N ILE A 68 -16.85 -3.11 2.65
CA ILE A 68 -17.14 -2.49 1.34
C ILE A 68 -16.23 -2.99 0.21
N GLY A 69 -15.31 -3.92 0.50
CA GLY A 69 -14.50 -4.59 -0.51
C GLY A 69 -13.46 -3.73 -1.21
N VAL A 70 -12.93 -2.67 -0.57
CA VAL A 70 -11.83 -1.86 -1.12
C VAL A 70 -10.53 -2.67 -1.18
N TYR A 71 -9.62 -2.27 -2.06
CA TYR A 71 -8.33 -2.92 -2.21
C TYR A 71 -7.53 -2.94 -0.92
N GLY A 72 -7.50 -1.83 -0.19
CA GLY A 72 -6.76 -1.70 1.04
C GLY A 72 -7.37 -0.72 2.03
N SER A 73 -7.01 -0.88 3.30
CA SER A 73 -7.25 0.09 4.36
C SER A 73 -5.90 0.66 4.77
N GLU A 74 -5.75 1.96 4.63
CA GLU A 74 -4.56 2.68 5.10
C GLU A 74 -4.74 3.05 6.57
N PHE A 75 -3.64 3.09 7.31
CA PHE A 75 -3.59 3.49 8.72
C PHE A 75 -2.17 3.91 9.13
N ASP A 76 -2.12 4.80 10.11
CA ASP A 76 -0.93 5.50 10.55
C ASP A 76 -0.34 4.91 11.82
N VAL A 77 0.99 4.84 11.95
CA VAL A 77 1.64 4.26 13.13
C VAL A 77 2.76 5.11 13.69
N TRP A 78 2.75 5.22 15.01
CA TRP A 78 3.76 5.85 15.84
C TRP A 78 4.36 4.84 16.83
N ILE A 79 5.56 5.15 17.34
CA ILE A 79 6.14 4.46 18.51
C ILE A 79 6.05 5.34 19.75
N THR A 80 5.72 4.75 20.90
CA THR A 80 5.65 5.42 22.20
C THR A 80 7.00 5.44 22.91
N ALA A 81 7.12 6.24 23.99
CA ALA A 81 8.32 6.32 24.81
C ALA A 81 8.76 4.97 25.40
N ASN A 82 7.83 4.05 25.63
CA ASN A 82 8.11 2.71 26.15
C ASN A 82 8.03 1.62 25.06
N ASP A 83 8.38 1.97 23.82
CA ASP A 83 8.54 1.03 22.71
C ASP A 83 7.29 0.19 22.38
N LYS A 84 6.14 0.83 22.31
CA LYS A 84 4.92 0.21 21.78
C LYS A 84 4.45 0.95 20.53
N LEU A 85 3.97 0.21 19.53
CA LEU A 85 3.41 0.78 18.32
C LEU A 85 1.92 1.07 18.52
N ILE A 86 1.52 2.30 18.19
CA ILE A 86 0.16 2.85 18.36
C ILE A 86 -0.37 3.25 16.98
N VAL A 87 -1.66 3.05 16.75
CA VAL A 87 -2.33 3.46 15.51
C VAL A 87 -3.03 4.80 15.74
N ASN A 88 -2.47 5.88 15.17
CA ASN A 88 -3.01 7.24 15.22
C ASN A 88 -2.38 8.09 14.13
N HIS A 89 -3.13 9.05 13.55
CA HIS A 89 -2.57 9.93 12.51
C HIS A 89 -1.62 10.99 13.06
N ASP A 90 -2.07 11.75 14.07
CA ASP A 90 -1.28 12.84 14.64
C ASP A 90 -0.24 12.32 15.63
N GLY A 91 0.88 13.01 15.77
CA GLY A 91 1.91 12.70 16.76
C GLY A 91 1.48 13.00 18.20
N HIS A 92 0.23 13.37 18.42
CA HIS A 92 -0.34 13.70 19.74
C HIS A 92 -1.83 13.30 19.81
N ILE A 93 -2.33 13.17 21.04
CA ILE A 93 -3.75 12.99 21.35
C ILE A 93 -4.05 13.92 22.55
N GLY A 94 -4.87 14.96 22.31
CA GLY A 94 -4.96 16.07 23.26
C GLY A 94 -3.57 16.64 23.55
N ASP A 95 -3.20 16.74 24.80
CA ASP A 95 -1.90 17.26 25.25
C ASP A 95 -0.79 16.19 25.29
N LEU A 96 -1.12 14.91 25.03
CA LEU A 96 -0.16 13.82 25.09
C LEU A 96 0.60 13.68 23.77
N ILE A 97 1.90 13.92 23.77
CA ILE A 97 2.80 13.63 22.62
C ILE A 97 3.14 12.14 22.65
N ILE A 98 2.84 11.41 21.58
CA ILE A 98 2.97 9.94 21.53
C ILE A 98 4.40 9.48 21.79
N GLU A 99 5.41 10.11 21.15
CA GLU A 99 6.82 9.76 21.33
C GLU A 99 7.33 9.98 22.78
N ASN A 100 6.64 10.81 23.57
CA ASN A 100 6.99 11.13 24.95
C ASN A 100 6.11 10.43 26.00
N SER A 101 5.07 9.73 25.56
CA SER A 101 4.06 9.09 26.43
C SER A 101 4.19 7.57 26.41
N THR A 102 3.73 6.93 27.47
CA THR A 102 3.61 5.46 27.48
C THR A 102 2.39 5.00 26.69
N ALA A 103 2.43 3.77 26.19
CA ALA A 103 1.29 3.17 25.52
C ALA A 103 0.02 3.16 26.39
N ALA A 104 0.16 2.94 27.68
CA ALA A 104 -0.96 2.94 28.62
C ALA A 104 -1.67 4.31 28.66
N GLN A 105 -0.92 5.41 28.66
CA GLN A 105 -1.48 6.75 28.61
C GLN A 105 -2.24 7.00 27.30
N ILE A 106 -1.63 6.63 26.16
CA ILE A 106 -2.21 6.84 24.83
C ILE A 106 -3.47 5.98 24.64
N THR A 107 -3.41 4.70 24.99
CA THR A 107 -4.55 3.78 24.81
C THR A 107 -5.70 4.01 25.79
N ALA A 108 -5.52 4.80 26.83
CA ALA A 108 -6.60 5.29 27.69
C ALA A 108 -7.46 6.37 27.01
N CYS A 109 -6.92 7.05 26.01
CA CYS A 109 -7.65 8.07 25.24
C CYS A 109 -8.73 7.45 24.36
N LYS A 110 -9.80 8.23 24.14
CA LYS A 110 -10.93 7.84 23.30
C LYS A 110 -10.84 8.48 21.92
N LEU A 111 -11.17 7.70 20.91
CA LEU A 111 -11.48 8.16 19.57
C LEU A 111 -12.91 8.74 19.52
N GLU A 112 -13.25 9.45 18.45
CA GLU A 112 -14.57 10.09 18.24
C GLU A 112 -15.75 9.10 18.33
N ASN A 113 -15.52 7.83 17.97
CA ASN A 113 -16.55 6.77 18.04
C ASN A 113 -16.62 6.04 19.40
N GLY A 114 -15.87 6.50 20.41
CA GLY A 114 -15.82 5.92 21.76
C GLY A 114 -14.88 4.72 21.91
N GLU A 115 -14.29 4.20 20.84
CA GLU A 115 -13.23 3.20 20.94
C GLU A 115 -11.99 3.81 21.62
N ASN A 116 -11.20 2.97 22.28
CA ASN A 116 -9.87 3.41 22.71
C ASN A 116 -8.91 3.49 21.52
N VAL A 117 -7.90 4.36 21.61
CA VAL A 117 -6.80 4.36 20.66
C VAL A 117 -6.14 2.98 20.64
N PRO A 118 -6.09 2.28 19.50
CA PRO A 118 -5.59 0.91 19.48
C PRO A 118 -4.05 0.86 19.46
N THR A 119 -3.48 -0.14 20.10
CA THR A 119 -2.13 -0.56 19.78
C THR A 119 -2.11 -1.17 18.36
N LEU A 120 -0.95 -1.16 17.71
CA LEU A 120 -0.78 -1.87 16.43
C LEU A 120 -1.10 -3.36 16.59
N GLU A 121 -0.74 -3.96 17.71
CA GLU A 121 -1.03 -5.37 17.97
C GLU A 121 -2.53 -5.68 17.93
N GLN A 122 -3.35 -4.88 18.63
CA GLN A 122 -4.81 -5.00 18.63
C GLN A 122 -5.40 -4.79 17.23
N TYR A 123 -4.89 -3.79 16.51
CA TYR A 123 -5.32 -3.48 15.14
C TYR A 123 -5.02 -4.64 14.18
N LEU A 124 -3.82 -5.21 14.25
CA LEU A 124 -3.43 -6.35 13.42
C LEU A 124 -4.16 -7.65 13.81
N ASP A 125 -4.52 -7.84 15.06
CA ASP A 125 -5.33 -9.00 15.49
C ASP A 125 -6.76 -8.93 14.91
N ALA A 126 -7.34 -7.74 14.82
CA ALA A 126 -8.58 -7.53 14.09
C ALA A 126 -8.37 -7.79 12.58
N ALA A 127 -7.29 -7.27 12.00
CA ALA A 127 -6.96 -7.41 10.59
C ALA A 127 -6.79 -8.88 10.15
N LYS A 128 -6.33 -9.79 11.02
CA LYS A 128 -6.19 -11.23 10.71
C LYS A 128 -7.48 -11.89 10.27
N LYS A 129 -8.62 -11.38 10.71
CA LYS A 129 -9.96 -11.91 10.42
C LYS A 129 -10.55 -11.33 9.13
N LEU A 130 -9.87 -10.38 8.50
CA LEU A 130 -10.33 -9.62 7.35
C LEU A 130 -9.56 -10.02 6.09
N LYS A 131 -10.03 -9.56 4.92
CA LYS A 131 -9.41 -9.84 3.62
C LYS A 131 -8.69 -8.63 3.03
N THR A 132 -9.10 -7.41 3.43
CA THR A 132 -8.55 -6.17 2.89
C THR A 132 -7.04 -6.08 3.10
N ARG A 133 -6.36 -5.47 2.17
CA ARG A 133 -4.92 -5.22 2.23
C ARG A 133 -4.62 -4.12 3.24
N LEU A 134 -3.50 -4.24 3.93
CA LEU A 134 -3.07 -3.29 4.95
C LEU A 134 -2.06 -2.32 4.32
N VAL A 135 -2.44 -1.06 4.15
CA VAL A 135 -1.53 0.00 3.70
C VAL A 135 -1.05 0.75 4.92
N PHE A 136 0.19 0.54 5.27
CA PHE A 136 0.78 0.95 6.54
C PHE A 136 1.60 2.22 6.35
N GLU A 137 1.21 3.34 6.98
CA GLU A 137 2.05 4.53 7.06
C GLU A 137 2.87 4.54 8.34
N LEU A 138 4.20 4.43 8.22
CA LEU A 138 5.08 4.77 9.34
C LEU A 138 5.32 6.27 9.33
N LYS A 139 4.84 6.93 10.38
CA LYS A 139 4.99 8.38 10.54
C LYS A 139 6.45 8.76 10.77
N SER A 140 6.82 9.96 10.33
CA SER A 140 8.16 10.50 10.57
C SER A 140 8.33 10.90 12.04
N HIS A 141 9.29 10.30 12.73
CA HIS A 141 9.58 10.58 14.12
C HIS A 141 10.67 11.64 14.28
N LYS A 142 10.60 12.43 15.34
CA LYS A 142 11.67 13.37 15.72
C LYS A 142 12.94 12.62 16.12
N ASN A 143 12.78 11.56 16.92
CA ASN A 143 13.86 10.67 17.32
C ASN A 143 14.10 9.58 16.27
N LYS A 144 15.17 9.71 15.48
CA LYS A 144 15.51 8.78 14.40
C LYS A 144 15.94 7.39 14.88
N LEU A 145 16.39 7.25 16.12
CA LEU A 145 16.68 5.94 16.71
C LEU A 145 15.37 5.21 17.03
N GLN A 146 14.39 5.91 17.58
CA GLN A 146 13.04 5.35 17.79
C GLN A 146 12.36 5.02 16.48
N GLU A 147 12.47 5.85 15.45
CA GLU A 147 11.94 5.57 14.11
C GLU A 147 12.55 4.28 13.52
N THR A 148 13.87 4.14 13.64
CA THR A 148 14.58 2.93 13.22
C THR A 148 14.07 1.69 13.95
N LYS A 149 13.86 1.81 15.26
CA LYS A 149 13.30 0.75 16.11
C LYS A 149 11.87 0.43 15.73
N ALA A 150 11.06 1.44 15.44
CA ALA A 150 9.68 1.27 14.99
C ALA A 150 9.61 0.43 13.70
N VAL A 151 10.48 0.68 12.71
CA VAL A 151 10.56 -0.15 11.49
C VAL A 151 10.82 -1.61 11.83
N ASP A 152 11.81 -1.90 12.68
CA ASP A 152 12.17 -3.28 13.03
C ASP A 152 11.06 -4.01 13.79
N MET A 153 10.44 -3.32 14.73
CA MET A 153 9.32 -3.86 15.51
C MET A 153 8.11 -4.14 14.63
N LEU A 154 7.80 -3.22 13.72
CA LEU A 154 6.73 -3.36 12.74
C LEU A 154 6.92 -4.61 11.88
N LEU A 155 8.09 -4.73 11.22
CA LEU A 155 8.39 -5.85 10.34
C LEU A 155 8.33 -7.18 11.09
N LYS A 156 8.85 -7.21 12.32
CA LYS A 156 8.76 -8.38 13.18
C LYS A 156 7.31 -8.74 13.50
N MET A 157 6.49 -7.78 13.90
CA MET A 157 5.09 -8.01 14.28
C MET A 157 4.26 -8.49 13.09
N ILE A 158 4.44 -7.91 11.90
CA ILE A 158 3.78 -8.34 10.65
C ILE A 158 4.13 -9.80 10.32
N LYS A 159 5.41 -10.16 10.43
CA LYS A 159 5.90 -11.53 10.21
C LYS A 159 5.30 -12.51 11.23
N ASP A 160 5.36 -12.18 12.52
CA ASP A 160 4.85 -13.04 13.60
C ASP A 160 3.34 -13.30 13.44
N LYS A 161 2.60 -12.29 12.97
CA LYS A 161 1.15 -12.40 12.70
C LYS A 161 0.83 -13.01 11.32
N LYS A 162 1.85 -13.35 10.49
CA LYS A 162 1.71 -13.94 9.14
C LYS A 162 0.92 -13.06 8.16
N LEU A 163 1.12 -11.75 8.23
CA LEU A 163 0.42 -10.75 7.41
C LEU A 163 1.30 -10.19 6.28
N ASP A 164 2.55 -10.60 6.17
CA ASP A 164 3.59 -10.11 5.23
C ASP A 164 3.15 -10.09 3.76
N LYS A 165 2.27 -11.00 3.34
CA LYS A 165 1.74 -11.06 1.97
C LYS A 165 0.62 -10.03 1.68
N ARG A 166 0.12 -9.35 2.70
CA ARG A 166 -1.05 -8.46 2.65
C ARG A 166 -0.73 -7.02 3.05
N VAL A 167 0.55 -6.64 3.12
CA VAL A 167 0.98 -5.31 3.57
C VAL A 167 1.66 -4.56 2.44
N ASP A 168 1.33 -3.29 2.30
CA ASP A 168 2.10 -2.28 1.57
C ASP A 168 2.58 -1.24 2.60
N TYR A 169 3.79 -0.72 2.44
CA TYR A 169 4.35 0.30 3.32
C TYR A 169 4.43 1.65 2.62
N ILE A 170 4.07 2.70 3.33
CA ILE A 170 4.26 4.07 2.92
C ILE A 170 4.91 4.87 4.06
N THR A 171 5.70 5.88 3.74
CA THR A 171 6.30 6.79 4.73
C THR A 171 6.79 8.07 4.07
N PHE A 172 6.75 9.17 4.81
CA PHE A 172 7.39 10.44 4.45
C PHE A 172 8.84 10.57 4.97
N SER A 173 9.33 9.59 5.72
CA SER A 173 10.69 9.55 6.23
C SER A 173 11.61 8.80 5.28
N LEU A 174 12.58 9.48 4.66
CA LEU A 174 13.58 8.85 3.80
C LEU A 174 14.41 7.78 4.55
N PRO A 175 14.89 7.99 5.79
CA PRO A 175 15.57 6.92 6.54
C PRO A 175 14.69 5.70 6.77
N ALA A 176 13.42 5.87 7.14
CA ALA A 176 12.49 4.76 7.32
C ALA A 176 12.21 4.02 5.99
N PHE A 177 12.05 4.75 4.89
CA PHE A 177 11.88 4.20 3.55
C PHE A 177 13.06 3.30 3.15
N VAL A 178 14.30 3.81 3.28
CA VAL A 178 15.51 3.03 2.96
C VAL A 178 15.58 1.76 3.82
N ARG A 179 15.29 1.87 5.12
CA ARG A 179 15.30 0.71 6.02
C ARG A 179 14.22 -0.31 5.68
N LEU A 180 13.01 0.13 5.34
CA LEU A 180 11.92 -0.75 4.88
C LEU A 180 12.31 -1.51 3.61
N ILE A 181 12.87 -0.84 2.59
CA ILE A 181 13.36 -1.50 1.37
C ILE A 181 14.42 -2.57 1.68
N GLN A 182 15.33 -2.28 2.60
CA GLN A 182 16.41 -3.21 2.96
C GLN A 182 15.93 -4.43 3.72
N LYS A 183 14.87 -4.32 4.53
CA LYS A 183 14.47 -5.34 5.51
C LYS A 183 13.14 -6.02 5.22
N ALA A 184 12.23 -5.38 4.49
CA ALA A 184 10.96 -6.00 4.12
C ALA A 184 11.18 -7.21 3.19
N PRO A 185 10.29 -8.20 3.20
CA PRO A 185 10.37 -9.33 2.29
C PRO A 185 10.45 -8.86 0.82
N LYS A 186 11.27 -9.54 0.01
CA LYS A 186 11.44 -9.18 -1.41
C LYS A 186 10.09 -9.15 -2.13
N GLY A 187 9.83 -8.08 -2.86
CA GLY A 187 8.57 -7.87 -3.60
C GLY A 187 7.45 -7.22 -2.78
N THR A 188 7.68 -6.91 -1.50
CA THR A 188 6.74 -6.09 -0.72
C THR A 188 6.75 -4.66 -1.25
N PRO A 189 5.59 -4.07 -1.60
CA PRO A 189 5.52 -2.68 -2.02
C PRO A 189 5.91 -1.73 -0.87
N VAL A 190 6.83 -0.82 -1.16
CA VAL A 190 7.26 0.25 -0.25
C VAL A 190 7.29 1.55 -1.03
N TYR A 191 6.59 2.58 -0.56
CA TYR A 191 6.47 3.85 -1.25
C TYR A 191 6.99 4.99 -0.37
N TYR A 192 7.84 5.84 -0.95
CA TYR A 192 8.22 7.11 -0.36
C TYR A 192 7.24 8.19 -0.81
N LEU A 193 6.62 8.86 0.15
CA LEU A 193 5.72 9.97 -0.12
C LEU A 193 6.51 11.27 0.02
N ASN A 194 6.67 11.95 -1.11
CA ASN A 194 7.36 13.23 -1.18
C ASN A 194 6.42 14.34 -0.84
N GLY A 195 5.92 14.75 0.14
CA GLY A 195 4.94 15.79 0.51
C GLY A 195 4.86 17.06 -0.36
N GLU A 196 5.64 17.15 -1.41
CA GLU A 196 5.64 18.23 -2.40
C GLU A 196 4.86 17.78 -3.64
N LEU A 197 3.67 18.34 -3.84
CA LEU A 197 2.94 18.36 -5.10
C LEU A 197 3.02 19.75 -5.69
#